data_52e34478a81543be179655682ebe6047
#
_entry.id   52e34478a81543be179655682ebe6047
#
_cell.length_a   1.000
_cell.length_b   1.000
_cell.length_c   1.000
_cell.angle_alpha   90.00
_cell.angle_beta   90.00
_cell.angle_gamma   90.00
#
_symmetry.space_group_name_H-M   'P 1'
#
loop_
_entity.id
_entity.type
_entity.pdbx_description
1 polymer ?
#
loop_
_entity_poly.entity_id
_entity_poly.type
_entity_poly.pdbx_seq_one_letter_code
_entity_poly.pdbx_strand_id
1 'polypeptide(L)'
;MSGTFSNAASDTPNDMSGPMPAGHMPDVSGPAQAAGVDGMTQMGGMTPPGTDGAPGHRMALQTVGLSTGHGRRVVTQNLNLSLPAGEVLCLLGANGAGKTTLLRTLLGIMPPLAGEVFVGGQPVAAWSRRAFAQHVGYVPQAQSGVFPFSVLEVVLMGRAARIGRFATPGRADRERAQAALDSLGIAHLHDCDYTAISGGERQLALIARALVQEPVLLVMDEPTAALDFGNQIRVLTHIERLRARGMTVLMTTHQPEHALRVASRIALLGRGHLVACGPPHETATPRALASLYGVAEHEVAACLAGYAAGGTHAHPVVRGHE
;
A
#
# COMPACT_ATOMS: atom_id res chain seq x y z
N MET A 1 11.16 1.04 63.67
CA MET A 1 11.52 -0.36 63.48
C MET A 1 11.99 -0.47 62.06
N SER A 2 13.19 -0.09 61.64
CA SER A 2 14.51 -0.77 61.84
C SER A 2 14.52 -2.13 61.19
N GLY A 3 15.26 -2.24 60.08
CA GLY A 3 15.56 -3.47 59.38
C GLY A 3 16.45 -3.21 58.18
N THR A 4 17.69 -2.81 58.41
CA THR A 4 18.84 -2.79 57.50
C THR A 4 19.44 -4.19 57.38
N PHE A 5 19.89 -4.57 56.15
CA PHE A 5 21.01 -5.48 55.85
C PHE A 5 21.43 -5.17 54.41
N SER A 6 22.53 -4.57 54.10
CA SER A 6 23.98 -4.79 54.21
C SER A 6 24.50 -5.97 53.37
N ASN A 7 25.17 -5.65 52.28
CA ASN A 7 26.56 -5.93 51.87
C ASN A 7 26.97 -7.33 51.39
N ALA A 8 27.59 -7.41 50.21
CA ALA A 8 28.94 -7.84 49.85
C ALA A 8 28.99 -8.05 48.32
N ALA A 9 29.71 -7.37 47.52
CA ALA A 9 31.16 -7.16 47.28
C ALA A 9 31.86 -8.39 46.64
N SER A 10 32.59 -8.03 45.55
CA SER A 10 33.75 -8.71 44.89
C SER A 10 33.41 -9.83 43.91
N ASP A 11 33.90 -9.91 42.67
CA ASP A 11 35.27 -9.69 42.20
C ASP A 11 35.34 -9.55 40.67
N THR A 12 36.24 -8.72 40.20
CA THR A 12 36.80 -8.59 38.85
C THR A 12 38.02 -9.51 38.70
N PRO A 13 38.76 -9.50 37.60
CA PRO A 13 38.48 -9.72 36.15
C PRO A 13 39.33 -10.88 35.58
N ASN A 14 39.04 -11.36 34.40
CA ASN A 14 40.02 -12.21 33.68
C ASN A 14 40.26 -11.69 32.26
N ASP A 15 41.43 -11.08 32.15
CA ASP A 15 42.13 -10.65 30.94
C ASP A 15 42.73 -11.91 30.27
N MET A 16 42.39 -12.14 28.99
CA MET A 16 43.07 -13.09 28.12
C MET A 16 43.20 -12.51 26.72
N SER A 17 44.18 -11.65 26.59
CA SER A 17 44.78 -11.31 25.29
C SER A 17 45.68 -12.43 24.81
N GLY A 18 45.34 -13.08 23.70
CA GLY A 18 46.18 -13.99 22.95
C GLY A 18 46.00 -13.81 21.43
N PRO A 19 47.10 -13.66 20.68
CA PRO A 19 47.01 -13.38 19.23
C PRO A 19 46.73 -14.62 18.43
N MET A 20 45.80 -14.52 17.44
CA MET A 20 45.54 -15.54 16.43
C MET A 20 46.65 -15.57 15.38
N PRO A 21 47.09 -16.76 14.92
CA PRO A 21 48.11 -16.88 13.88
C PRO A 21 47.54 -16.67 12.46
N ALA A 22 48.34 -16.03 11.64
CA ALA A 22 48.11 -15.81 10.21
C ALA A 22 48.06 -17.11 9.44
N GLY A 23 46.91 -17.43 8.83
CA GLY A 23 46.74 -18.54 7.89
C GLY A 23 47.09 -18.14 6.46
N HIS A 24 47.98 -18.84 5.89
CA HIS A 24 48.57 -18.78 4.55
C HIS A 24 47.52 -18.98 3.45
N MET A 25 47.43 -18.05 2.50
CA MET A 25 46.72 -18.22 1.23
C MET A 25 47.64 -18.90 0.21
N PRO A 26 47.18 -19.92 -0.51
CA PRO A 26 47.91 -20.38 -1.70
C PRO A 26 47.47 -19.58 -2.94
N ASP A 27 48.45 -19.03 -3.61
CA ASP A 27 48.42 -18.44 -4.93
C ASP A 27 48.25 -19.54 -5.98
N VAL A 28 47.24 -19.40 -6.85
CA VAL A 28 47.07 -20.27 -8.02
C VAL A 28 46.84 -19.41 -9.26
N SER A 29 47.94 -18.94 -9.80
CA SER A 29 48.02 -18.43 -11.16
C SER A 29 48.35 -19.58 -12.11
N GLY A 30 47.42 -19.93 -13.00
CA GLY A 30 47.66 -20.84 -14.13
C GLY A 30 46.60 -20.65 -15.22
N PRO A 31 46.99 -20.49 -16.48
CA PRO A 31 46.06 -20.22 -17.57
C PRO A 31 45.41 -21.53 -18.07
N ALA A 32 44.07 -21.57 -18.11
CA ALA A 32 43.32 -22.64 -18.75
C ALA A 32 42.85 -22.25 -20.14
N GLN A 33 43.20 -23.08 -21.07
CA GLN A 33 42.91 -23.06 -22.50
C GLN A 33 41.42 -23.08 -22.82
N ALA A 34 41.07 -22.35 -23.88
CA ALA A 34 39.78 -22.42 -24.57
C ALA A 34 39.52 -23.84 -25.11
N ALA A 35 38.40 -24.44 -24.73
CA ALA A 35 37.78 -25.52 -25.46
C ALA A 35 36.35 -25.08 -25.79
N GLY A 36 36.08 -24.90 -27.09
CA GLY A 36 34.76 -24.60 -27.61
C GLY A 36 33.85 -25.82 -27.45
N VAL A 37 32.62 -25.55 -27.05
CA VAL A 37 31.48 -26.45 -27.25
C VAL A 37 30.31 -25.60 -27.74
N ASP A 38 30.03 -25.75 -29.03
CA ASP A 38 28.75 -25.39 -29.64
C ASP A 38 27.61 -26.15 -28.93
N GLY A 39 26.62 -25.43 -28.47
CA GLY A 39 25.44 -25.98 -27.83
C GLY A 39 24.46 -24.87 -27.53
N MET A 40 24.02 -24.12 -28.58
CA MET A 40 22.87 -23.21 -28.48
C MET A 40 21.61 -24.03 -28.23
N THR A 41 21.27 -24.24 -26.94
CA THR A 41 19.90 -24.53 -26.57
C THR A 41 19.21 -23.17 -26.31
N GLN A 42 18.41 -22.78 -27.29
CA GLN A 42 17.45 -21.66 -27.17
C GLN A 42 16.52 -21.98 -25.99
N MET A 43 16.78 -21.37 -24.85
CA MET A 43 15.74 -21.18 -23.84
C MET A 43 14.78 -20.13 -24.40
N GLY A 44 13.61 -20.60 -24.79
CA GLY A 44 12.52 -19.78 -25.29
C GLY A 44 12.22 -18.64 -24.32
N GLY A 45 12.36 -17.41 -24.79
CA GLY A 45 11.87 -16.24 -24.13
C GLY A 45 10.38 -16.43 -23.86
N MET A 46 10.00 -16.53 -22.59
CA MET A 46 8.61 -16.45 -22.19
C MET A 46 8.16 -15.02 -22.46
N THR A 47 7.54 -14.84 -23.59
CA THR A 47 6.76 -13.63 -23.91
C THR A 47 5.71 -13.48 -22.80
N PRO A 48 5.53 -12.31 -22.18
CA PRO A 48 4.44 -12.12 -21.24
C PRO A 48 3.10 -12.44 -21.92
N PRO A 49 2.14 -13.07 -21.22
CA PRO A 49 0.85 -13.43 -21.78
C PRO A 49 0.19 -12.18 -22.35
N GLY A 50 -0.34 -12.34 -23.57
CA GLY A 50 -0.82 -11.28 -24.42
C GLY A 50 -1.73 -10.28 -23.71
N THR A 51 -1.55 -9.03 -24.11
CA THR A 51 -2.42 -7.90 -23.83
C THR A 51 -3.75 -8.08 -24.57
N ASP A 52 -4.59 -9.01 -24.11
CA ASP A 52 -6.00 -9.08 -24.52
C ASP A 52 -6.81 -8.17 -23.60
N GLY A 53 -6.62 -6.89 -23.77
CA GLY A 53 -7.43 -5.83 -23.20
C GLY A 53 -7.73 -4.82 -24.30
N ALA A 54 -8.97 -4.36 -24.35
CA ALA A 54 -9.44 -3.38 -25.31
C ALA A 54 -8.44 -2.21 -25.53
N PRO A 55 -8.35 -1.60 -26.69
CA PRO A 55 -7.32 -0.64 -27.06
C PRO A 55 -7.39 0.59 -26.14
N GLY A 56 -6.39 0.79 -25.27
CA GLY A 56 -6.14 2.08 -24.67
C GLY A 56 -5.83 2.17 -23.17
N HIS A 57 -6.03 1.17 -22.33
CA HIS A 57 -5.79 1.33 -20.89
C HIS A 57 -4.38 0.85 -20.48
N ARG A 58 -3.50 1.83 -20.21
CA ARG A 58 -2.18 1.53 -19.63
C ARG A 58 -2.36 0.92 -18.24
N MET A 59 -1.77 -0.25 -17.98
CA MET A 59 -1.81 -0.88 -16.67
C MET A 59 -0.97 -0.09 -15.67
N ALA A 60 -1.57 0.33 -14.58
CA ALA A 60 -0.85 1.01 -13.48
C ALA A 60 -0.20 0.00 -12.54
N LEU A 61 -0.88 -1.13 -12.28
CA LEU A 61 -0.37 -2.23 -11.46
C LEU A 61 -0.78 -3.56 -12.07
N GLN A 62 0.14 -4.53 -12.08
CA GLN A 62 -0.13 -5.91 -12.48
C GLN A 62 0.67 -6.88 -11.61
N THR A 63 0.11 -8.04 -11.31
CA THR A 63 0.83 -9.16 -10.70
C THR A 63 0.68 -10.41 -11.56
N VAL A 64 1.73 -11.21 -11.63
CA VAL A 64 1.77 -12.47 -12.39
C VAL A 64 2.24 -13.58 -11.47
N GLY A 65 1.35 -14.52 -11.17
CA GLY A 65 1.65 -15.68 -10.32
C GLY A 65 2.16 -15.34 -8.92
N LEU A 66 1.80 -14.17 -8.39
CA LEU A 66 2.39 -13.60 -7.18
C LEU A 66 2.04 -14.43 -5.95
N SER A 67 3.06 -14.87 -5.21
CA SER A 67 2.92 -15.48 -3.88
C SER A 67 3.67 -14.64 -2.85
N THR A 68 3.02 -14.38 -1.71
CA THR A 68 3.58 -13.53 -0.65
C THR A 68 3.59 -14.24 0.70
N GLY A 69 4.47 -13.82 1.59
CA GLY A 69 4.56 -14.42 2.92
C GLY A 69 5.76 -13.95 3.73
N HIS A 70 6.00 -14.61 4.84
CA HIS A 70 7.10 -14.31 5.76
C HIS A 70 8.02 -15.52 5.89
N GLY A 71 9.28 -15.39 5.43
CA GLY A 71 10.22 -16.49 5.38
C GLY A 71 9.67 -17.67 4.56
N ARG A 72 9.44 -18.83 5.18
CA ARG A 72 8.85 -20.00 4.52
C ARG A 72 7.32 -20.07 4.61
N ARG A 73 6.69 -19.22 5.40
CA ARG A 73 5.23 -19.22 5.58
C ARG A 73 4.58 -18.44 4.44
N VAL A 74 3.91 -19.14 3.55
CA VAL A 74 3.09 -18.55 2.50
C VAL A 74 1.81 -17.98 3.11
N VAL A 75 1.47 -16.74 2.74
CA VAL A 75 0.26 -16.02 3.17
C VAL A 75 -0.73 -15.91 2.01
N THR A 76 -0.24 -15.58 0.81
CA THR A 76 -1.05 -15.58 -0.41
C THR A 76 -0.35 -16.32 -1.53
N GLN A 77 -1.12 -16.95 -2.44
CA GLN A 77 -0.57 -17.81 -3.49
C GLN A 77 -1.17 -17.48 -4.85
N ASN A 78 -0.30 -17.48 -5.86
CA ASN A 78 -0.63 -17.41 -7.28
C ASN A 78 -1.64 -16.31 -7.62
N LEU A 79 -1.40 -15.08 -7.12
CA LEU A 79 -2.29 -13.95 -7.35
C LEU A 79 -1.99 -13.31 -8.71
N ASN A 80 -3.04 -13.16 -9.53
CA ASN A 80 -3.03 -12.43 -10.79
C ASN A 80 -4.01 -11.27 -10.68
N LEU A 81 -3.49 -10.07 -10.42
CA LEU A 81 -4.24 -8.83 -10.29
C LEU A 81 -3.87 -7.88 -11.43
N SER A 82 -4.84 -7.13 -11.90
CA SER A 82 -4.62 -6.05 -12.86
C SER A 82 -5.43 -4.82 -12.46
N LEU A 83 -4.77 -3.67 -12.43
CA LEU A 83 -5.36 -2.37 -12.15
C LEU A 83 -5.03 -1.42 -13.29
N PRO A 84 -5.99 -1.12 -14.18
CA PRO A 84 -5.85 -0.08 -15.20
C PRO A 84 -5.63 1.31 -14.59
N ALA A 85 -4.96 2.19 -15.33
CA ALA A 85 -4.80 3.58 -14.92
C ALA A 85 -6.16 4.29 -14.83
N GLY A 86 -6.33 5.12 -13.80
CA GLY A 86 -7.56 5.87 -13.54
C GLY A 86 -8.66 5.08 -12.83
N GLU A 87 -8.43 3.81 -12.51
CA GLU A 87 -9.38 2.99 -11.78
C GLU A 87 -9.09 2.91 -10.27
N VAL A 88 -10.14 2.57 -9.50
CA VAL A 88 -10.06 2.27 -8.07
C VAL A 88 -10.31 0.77 -7.87
N LEU A 89 -9.28 0.04 -7.45
CA LEU A 89 -9.38 -1.36 -7.06
C LEU A 89 -9.46 -1.46 -5.53
N CYS A 90 -10.55 -2.02 -5.01
CA CYS A 90 -10.67 -2.37 -3.61
C CYS A 90 -10.36 -3.85 -3.39
N LEU A 91 -9.32 -4.13 -2.60
CA LEU A 91 -9.00 -5.47 -2.12
C LEU A 91 -9.80 -5.75 -0.85
N LEU A 92 -10.82 -6.57 -0.96
CA LEU A 92 -11.73 -6.92 0.11
C LEU A 92 -11.39 -8.31 0.66
N GLY A 93 -11.39 -8.45 1.98
CA GLY A 93 -11.13 -9.72 2.66
C GLY A 93 -11.18 -9.59 4.16
N ALA A 94 -11.42 -10.69 4.84
CA ALA A 94 -11.45 -10.76 6.30
C ALA A 94 -10.10 -10.36 6.94
N ASN A 95 -10.10 -10.07 8.22
CA ASN A 95 -8.88 -9.85 8.97
C ASN A 95 -8.00 -11.11 8.92
N GLY A 96 -6.71 -10.94 8.69
CA GLY A 96 -5.77 -12.06 8.53
C GLY A 96 -5.75 -12.71 7.13
N ALA A 97 -6.55 -12.25 6.16
CA ALA A 97 -6.55 -12.77 4.79
C ALA A 97 -5.24 -12.52 4.02
N GLY A 98 -4.34 -11.68 4.56
CA GLY A 98 -3.05 -11.38 3.92
C GLY A 98 -2.99 -10.05 3.18
N LYS A 99 -4.01 -9.18 3.30
CA LYS A 99 -4.10 -7.88 2.60
C LYS A 99 -2.85 -7.01 2.82
N THR A 100 -2.46 -6.77 4.06
CA THR A 100 -1.28 -5.94 4.39
C THR A 100 0.03 -6.59 3.92
N THR A 101 0.16 -7.92 4.00
CA THR A 101 1.34 -8.64 3.46
C THR A 101 1.43 -8.48 1.95
N LEU A 102 0.29 -8.62 1.26
CA LEU A 102 0.21 -8.39 -0.18
C LEU A 102 0.60 -6.94 -0.51
N LEU A 103 0.01 -5.93 0.16
CA LEU A 103 0.37 -4.53 -0.08
C LEU A 103 1.86 -4.27 0.12
N ARG A 104 2.46 -4.79 1.19
CA ARG A 104 3.91 -4.63 1.44
C ARG A 104 4.77 -5.25 0.32
N THR A 105 4.32 -6.36 -0.27
CA THR A 105 5.00 -6.96 -1.41
C THR A 105 4.81 -6.14 -2.68
N LEU A 106 3.59 -5.64 -2.96
CA LEU A 106 3.30 -4.74 -4.08
C LEU A 106 4.12 -3.44 -4.03
N LEU A 107 4.38 -2.94 -2.82
CA LEU A 107 5.20 -1.75 -2.56
C LEU A 107 6.73 -2.03 -2.57
N GLY A 108 7.15 -3.27 -2.82
CA GLY A 108 8.57 -3.63 -2.77
C GLY A 108 9.22 -3.53 -1.38
N ILE A 109 8.40 -3.42 -0.32
CA ILE A 109 8.86 -3.43 1.09
C ILE A 109 9.26 -4.85 1.50
N MET A 110 8.53 -5.85 0.96
CA MET A 110 8.82 -7.26 1.15
C MET A 110 9.07 -7.93 -0.20
N PRO A 111 10.06 -8.84 -0.31
CA PRO A 111 10.25 -9.59 -1.55
C PRO A 111 9.09 -10.58 -1.76
N PRO A 112 8.67 -10.85 -3.01
CA PRO A 112 7.76 -11.93 -3.32
C PRO A 112 8.39 -13.28 -3.00
N LEU A 113 7.59 -14.28 -2.64
CA LEU A 113 8.02 -15.68 -2.53
C LEU A 113 8.07 -16.36 -3.89
N ALA A 114 7.18 -15.97 -4.82
CA ALA A 114 7.15 -16.38 -6.21
C ALA A 114 6.37 -15.35 -7.04
N GLY A 115 6.56 -15.36 -8.36
CA GLY A 115 5.89 -14.47 -9.30
C GLY A 115 6.48 -13.06 -9.29
N GLU A 116 5.80 -12.14 -9.96
CA GLU A 116 6.31 -10.79 -10.21
C GLU A 116 5.23 -9.72 -10.02
N VAL A 117 5.69 -8.51 -9.71
CA VAL A 117 4.86 -7.29 -9.59
C VAL A 117 5.36 -6.27 -10.59
N PHE A 118 4.45 -5.69 -11.35
CA PHE A 118 4.75 -4.63 -12.31
C PHE A 118 3.99 -3.35 -11.94
N VAL A 119 4.68 -2.21 -11.98
CA VAL A 119 4.10 -0.88 -11.81
C VAL A 119 4.44 -0.04 -13.05
N GLY A 120 3.41 0.48 -13.73
CA GLY A 120 3.60 1.22 -14.97
C GLY A 120 4.22 0.39 -16.10
N GLY A 121 4.06 -0.95 -16.07
CA GLY A 121 4.64 -1.89 -17.01
C GLY A 121 6.09 -2.29 -16.71
N GLN A 122 6.70 -1.81 -15.62
CA GLN A 122 8.05 -2.13 -15.22
C GLN A 122 8.04 -3.01 -13.95
N PRO A 123 8.85 -4.10 -13.87
CA PRO A 123 8.98 -4.91 -12.66
C PRO A 123 9.38 -4.07 -11.45
N VAL A 124 8.74 -4.26 -10.30
CA VAL A 124 9.06 -3.51 -9.07
C VAL A 124 10.52 -3.71 -8.67
N ALA A 125 11.09 -4.89 -8.89
CA ALA A 125 12.49 -5.19 -8.61
C ALA A 125 13.49 -4.35 -9.45
N ALA A 126 13.06 -3.83 -10.61
CA ALA A 126 13.90 -3.01 -11.49
C ALA A 126 13.84 -1.50 -11.14
N TRP A 127 12.96 -1.08 -10.23
CA TRP A 127 12.89 0.30 -9.79
C TRP A 127 13.96 0.62 -8.74
N SER A 128 14.60 1.79 -8.84
CA SER A 128 15.28 2.34 -7.67
C SER A 128 14.25 2.75 -6.62
N ARG A 129 14.57 2.61 -5.33
CA ARG A 129 13.65 2.98 -4.23
C ARG A 129 13.14 4.42 -4.35
N ARG A 130 14.02 5.33 -4.77
CA ARG A 130 13.68 6.76 -4.95
C ARG A 130 12.70 6.96 -6.11
N ALA A 131 12.96 6.36 -7.27
CA ALA A 131 12.09 6.47 -8.43
C ALA A 131 10.72 5.82 -8.15
N PHE A 132 10.69 4.66 -7.51
CA PHE A 132 9.45 4.00 -7.09
C PHE A 132 8.63 4.90 -6.14
N ALA A 133 9.28 5.47 -5.12
CA ALA A 133 8.62 6.38 -4.18
C ALA A 133 8.13 7.69 -4.81
N GLN A 134 8.60 8.08 -5.99
CA GLN A 134 8.05 9.20 -6.75
C GLN A 134 6.81 8.83 -7.57
N HIS A 135 6.61 7.55 -7.88
CA HIS A 135 5.50 7.03 -8.68
C HIS A 135 4.35 6.47 -7.85
N VAL A 136 4.66 5.92 -6.67
CA VAL A 136 3.69 5.25 -5.81
C VAL A 136 3.58 5.98 -4.48
N GLY A 137 2.41 6.55 -4.22
CA GLY A 137 2.05 7.10 -2.91
C GLY A 137 1.52 5.99 -2.00
N TYR A 138 1.93 5.97 -0.74
CA TYR A 138 1.45 5.00 0.23
C TYR A 138 0.84 5.68 1.46
N VAL A 139 -0.41 5.29 1.76
CA VAL A 139 -1.14 5.67 2.97
C VAL A 139 -1.24 4.42 3.85
N PRO A 140 -0.43 4.30 4.90
CA PRO A 140 -0.54 3.20 5.85
C PRO A 140 -1.81 3.32 6.68
N GLN A 141 -2.22 2.24 7.31
CA GLN A 141 -3.20 2.28 8.37
C GLN A 141 -2.74 3.27 9.44
N ALA A 142 -3.62 4.19 9.85
CA ALA A 142 -3.27 5.26 10.77
C ALA A 142 -2.71 4.69 12.08
N GLN A 143 -1.54 5.16 12.47
CA GLN A 143 -0.91 4.88 13.75
C GLN A 143 -0.79 6.19 14.54
N SER A 144 -0.84 6.10 15.85
CA SER A 144 -0.59 7.25 16.72
C SER A 144 0.82 7.79 16.48
N GLY A 145 0.93 9.07 16.13
CA GLY A 145 2.21 9.75 15.98
C GLY A 145 2.92 9.84 17.34
N VAL A 146 4.25 9.72 17.32
CA VAL A 146 5.08 9.79 18.55
C VAL A 146 5.77 11.15 18.68
N PHE A 147 5.85 11.91 17.56
CA PHE A 147 6.60 13.16 17.52
C PHE A 147 5.69 14.37 17.24
N PRO A 148 5.91 15.51 17.90
CA PRO A 148 5.12 16.74 17.75
C PRO A 148 5.54 17.53 16.50
N PHE A 149 5.29 16.95 15.31
CA PHE A 149 5.41 17.65 14.04
C PHE A 149 4.10 18.38 13.72
N SER A 150 4.18 19.53 13.07
CA SER A 150 3.00 20.17 12.49
C SER A 150 2.42 19.33 11.36
N VAL A 151 1.13 19.47 11.08
CA VAL A 151 0.47 18.80 9.95
C VAL A 151 1.18 19.12 8.64
N LEU A 152 1.61 20.37 8.42
CA LEU A 152 2.37 20.77 7.24
C LEU A 152 3.70 20.01 7.13
N GLU A 153 4.44 19.87 8.24
CA GLU A 153 5.70 19.11 8.25
C GLU A 153 5.48 17.65 7.90
N VAL A 154 4.43 17.01 8.45
CA VAL A 154 4.05 15.63 8.10
C VAL A 154 3.75 15.50 6.60
N VAL A 155 3.03 16.45 6.01
CA VAL A 155 2.74 16.45 4.56
C VAL A 155 4.02 16.66 3.76
N LEU A 156 4.90 17.58 4.16
CA LEU A 156 6.19 17.84 3.51
C LEU A 156 7.12 16.62 3.49
N MET A 157 7.03 15.71 4.48
CA MET A 157 7.76 14.44 4.44
C MET A 157 7.45 13.62 3.17
N GLY A 158 6.27 13.78 2.58
CA GLY A 158 5.91 13.19 1.30
C GLY A 158 6.81 13.64 0.14
N ARG A 159 7.45 14.82 0.22
CA ARG A 159 8.37 15.33 -0.80
C ARG A 159 9.78 14.74 -0.73
N ALA A 160 10.10 13.96 0.31
CA ALA A 160 11.47 13.46 0.55
C ALA A 160 12.09 12.72 -0.66
N ALA A 161 11.28 11.97 -1.43
CA ALA A 161 11.78 11.31 -2.63
C ALA A 161 12.13 12.27 -3.78
N ARG A 162 11.58 13.49 -3.80
CA ARG A 162 11.83 14.51 -4.83
C ARG A 162 12.89 15.51 -4.44
N ILE A 163 13.07 15.75 -3.13
CA ILE A 163 14.08 16.65 -2.59
C ILE A 163 15.44 15.95 -2.55
N GLY A 164 16.53 16.69 -2.73
CA GLY A 164 17.91 16.17 -2.61
C GLY A 164 18.18 15.64 -1.18
N ARG A 165 19.10 14.68 -1.06
CA ARG A 165 19.39 13.98 0.21
C ARG A 165 19.70 14.91 1.40
N PHE A 166 20.27 16.10 1.13
CA PHE A 166 20.65 17.10 2.14
C PHE A 166 19.91 18.44 1.96
N ALA A 167 18.90 18.48 1.09
CA ALA A 167 18.13 19.69 0.85
C ALA A 167 16.91 19.74 1.78
N THR A 168 16.53 20.94 2.19
CA THR A 168 15.28 21.22 2.90
C THR A 168 14.15 21.52 1.90
N PRO A 169 12.87 21.26 2.27
CA PRO A 169 11.74 21.64 1.44
C PRO A 169 11.73 23.13 1.10
N GLY A 170 11.72 23.43 -0.19
CA GLY A 170 11.69 24.80 -0.70
C GLY A 170 10.27 25.40 -0.70
N ARG A 171 10.17 26.66 -1.20
CA ARG A 171 8.88 27.36 -1.33
C ARG A 171 7.88 26.57 -2.19
N ALA A 172 8.30 26.04 -3.33
CA ALA A 172 7.45 25.25 -4.21
C ALA A 172 6.93 23.96 -3.56
N ASP A 173 7.72 23.32 -2.66
CA ASP A 173 7.27 22.14 -1.93
C ASP A 173 6.20 22.50 -0.87
N ARG A 174 6.37 23.66 -0.21
CA ARG A 174 5.38 24.19 0.74
C ARG A 174 4.07 24.56 0.05
N GLU A 175 4.13 25.20 -1.11
CA GLU A 175 2.95 25.53 -1.92
C GLU A 175 2.20 24.28 -2.35
N ARG A 176 2.89 23.19 -2.75
CA ARG A 176 2.27 21.89 -3.06
C ARG A 176 1.68 21.22 -1.82
N ALA A 177 2.36 21.29 -0.69
CA ALA A 177 1.85 20.75 0.55
C ALA A 177 0.57 21.48 1.00
N GLN A 178 0.56 22.81 0.89
CA GLN A 178 -0.64 23.62 1.16
C GLN A 178 -1.78 23.24 0.21
N ALA A 179 -1.53 23.15 -1.10
CA ALA A 179 -2.54 22.75 -2.08
C ALA A 179 -3.10 21.32 -1.80
N ALA A 180 -2.26 20.41 -1.30
CA ALA A 180 -2.73 19.08 -0.90
C ALA A 180 -3.66 19.15 0.33
N LEU A 181 -3.33 19.97 1.34
CA LEU A 181 -4.20 20.22 2.50
C LEU A 181 -5.52 20.88 2.11
N ASP A 182 -5.48 21.89 1.23
CA ASP A 182 -6.65 22.57 0.68
C ASP A 182 -7.59 21.60 -0.04
N SER A 183 -7.03 20.72 -0.87
CA SER A 183 -7.79 19.73 -1.64
C SER A 183 -8.59 18.74 -0.77
N LEU A 184 -8.14 18.55 0.47
CA LEU A 184 -8.75 17.66 1.46
C LEU A 184 -9.58 18.43 2.52
N GLY A 185 -9.61 19.77 2.44
CA GLY A 185 -10.38 20.63 3.35
C GLY A 185 -9.80 20.74 4.77
N ILE A 186 -8.51 20.46 4.94
CA ILE A 186 -7.79 20.47 6.22
C ILE A 186 -6.68 21.54 6.27
N ALA A 187 -6.72 22.53 5.40
CA ALA A 187 -5.72 23.61 5.36
C ALA A 187 -5.63 24.39 6.66
N HIS A 188 -6.74 24.54 7.38
CA HIS A 188 -6.81 25.22 8.67
C HIS A 188 -5.99 24.53 9.77
N LEU A 189 -5.56 23.28 9.56
CA LEU A 189 -4.76 22.49 10.50
C LEU A 189 -3.25 22.57 10.25
N HIS A 190 -2.79 23.33 9.26
CA HIS A 190 -1.40 23.28 8.78
C HIS A 190 -0.35 23.49 9.88
N ASP A 191 -0.60 24.39 10.85
CA ASP A 191 0.28 24.67 11.99
C ASP A 191 -0.05 23.86 13.24
N CYS A 192 -1.16 23.09 13.23
CA CYS A 192 -1.53 22.27 14.37
C CYS A 192 -0.55 21.11 14.56
N ASP A 193 -0.34 20.71 15.82
CA ASP A 193 0.38 19.49 16.13
C ASP A 193 -0.38 18.27 15.60
N TYR A 194 0.29 17.44 14.80
CA TYR A 194 -0.28 16.22 14.22
C TYR A 194 -0.82 15.24 15.28
N THR A 195 -0.26 15.26 16.49
CA THR A 195 -0.70 14.40 17.60
C THR A 195 -1.97 14.94 18.28
N ALA A 196 -2.25 16.24 18.15
CA ALA A 196 -3.37 16.92 18.80
C ALA A 196 -4.67 16.91 17.97
N ILE A 197 -4.59 16.62 16.65
CA ILE A 197 -5.77 16.58 15.79
C ILE A 197 -6.52 15.25 15.90
N SER A 198 -7.79 15.20 15.43
CA SER A 198 -8.62 13.99 15.48
C SER A 198 -8.08 12.85 14.61
N GLY A 199 -8.54 11.63 14.85
CA GLY A 199 -8.14 10.44 14.05
C GLY A 199 -8.45 10.60 12.57
N GLY A 200 -9.61 11.17 12.22
CA GLY A 200 -10.01 11.44 10.85
C GLY A 200 -9.13 12.49 10.17
N GLU A 201 -8.81 13.57 10.88
CA GLU A 201 -7.90 14.61 10.37
C GLU A 201 -6.48 14.08 10.19
N ARG A 202 -5.99 13.23 11.11
CA ARG A 202 -4.72 12.52 10.92
C ARG A 202 -4.72 11.66 9.66
N GLN A 203 -5.81 10.94 9.40
CA GLN A 203 -5.93 10.13 8.18
C GLN A 203 -5.90 10.99 6.93
N LEU A 204 -6.61 12.13 6.91
CA LEU A 204 -6.57 13.08 5.80
C LEU A 204 -5.16 13.68 5.61
N ALA A 205 -4.44 13.98 6.69
CA ALA A 205 -3.05 14.44 6.63
C ALA A 205 -2.11 13.37 6.03
N LEU A 206 -2.31 12.08 6.33
CA LEU A 206 -1.57 10.98 5.70
C LEU A 206 -1.90 10.84 4.20
N ILE A 207 -3.15 11.07 3.81
CA ILE A 207 -3.55 11.12 2.41
C ILE A 207 -2.89 12.33 1.73
N ALA A 208 -2.90 13.53 2.34
CA ALA A 208 -2.21 14.71 1.83
C ALA A 208 -0.71 14.44 1.63
N ARG A 209 -0.06 13.78 2.60
CA ARG A 209 1.34 13.36 2.53
C ARG A 209 1.63 12.45 1.32
N ALA A 210 0.70 11.55 1.00
CA ALA A 210 0.86 10.71 -0.18
C ALA A 210 0.58 11.48 -1.48
N LEU A 211 -0.41 12.37 -1.50
CA LEU A 211 -0.79 13.15 -2.68
C LEU A 211 0.25 14.21 -3.06
N VAL A 212 0.96 14.82 -2.09
CA VAL A 212 1.98 15.83 -2.36
C VAL A 212 3.17 15.29 -3.17
N GLN A 213 3.31 13.95 -3.22
CA GLN A 213 4.28 13.28 -4.11
C GLN A 213 3.88 13.35 -5.57
N GLU A 214 2.61 13.71 -5.89
CA GLU A 214 2.03 13.65 -7.23
C GLU A 214 2.20 12.23 -7.83
N PRO A 215 1.70 11.19 -7.13
CA PRO A 215 1.91 9.81 -7.54
C PRO A 215 1.02 9.44 -8.73
N VAL A 216 1.45 8.43 -9.50
CA VAL A 216 0.62 7.80 -10.56
C VAL A 216 -0.33 6.75 -9.97
N LEU A 217 0.12 6.09 -8.91
CA LEU A 217 -0.64 5.07 -8.17
C LEU A 217 -0.66 5.42 -6.69
N LEU A 218 -1.84 5.47 -6.09
CA LEU A 218 -2.04 5.65 -4.66
C LEU A 218 -2.46 4.32 -4.03
N VAL A 219 -1.69 3.84 -3.07
CA VAL A 219 -1.96 2.61 -2.32
C VAL A 219 -2.37 2.98 -0.89
N MET A 220 -3.51 2.47 -0.43
CA MET A 220 -4.06 2.75 0.91
C MET A 220 -4.33 1.45 1.67
N ASP A 221 -3.78 1.32 2.87
CA ASP A 221 -4.03 0.17 3.74
C ASP A 221 -5.11 0.50 4.77
N GLU A 222 -6.32 -0.01 4.57
CA GLU A 222 -7.49 0.20 5.44
C GLU A 222 -7.72 1.67 5.85
N PRO A 223 -7.88 2.62 4.90
CA PRO A 223 -7.86 4.04 5.18
C PRO A 223 -9.00 4.54 6.07
N THR A 224 -10.01 3.73 6.32
CA THR A 224 -11.17 4.05 7.16
C THR A 224 -11.18 3.28 8.49
N ALA A 225 -10.19 2.41 8.73
CA ALA A 225 -10.13 1.67 9.98
C ALA A 225 -9.94 2.60 11.19
N ALA A 226 -10.59 2.26 12.30
CA ALA A 226 -10.53 3.02 13.56
C ALA A 226 -11.03 4.48 13.47
N LEU A 227 -11.76 4.86 12.42
CA LEU A 227 -12.42 6.15 12.30
C LEU A 227 -13.90 6.03 12.74
N ASP A 228 -14.43 7.11 13.31
CA ASP A 228 -15.87 7.26 13.50
C ASP A 228 -16.60 7.38 12.16
N PHE A 229 -17.92 7.17 12.19
CA PHE A 229 -18.77 7.15 11.00
C PHE A 229 -18.64 8.42 10.14
N GLY A 230 -18.60 9.61 10.76
CA GLY A 230 -18.48 10.88 10.04
C GLY A 230 -17.15 11.01 9.30
N ASN A 231 -16.06 10.61 9.94
CA ASN A 231 -14.73 10.62 9.34
C ASN A 231 -14.57 9.55 8.26
N GLN A 232 -15.18 8.36 8.42
CA GLN A 232 -15.23 7.37 7.35
C GLN A 232 -15.87 7.93 6.08
N ILE A 233 -17.04 8.59 6.21
CA ILE A 233 -17.73 9.23 5.07
C ILE A 233 -16.83 10.26 4.41
N ARG A 234 -16.16 11.13 5.18
CA ARG A 234 -15.24 12.15 4.64
C ARG A 234 -14.12 11.53 3.82
N VAL A 235 -13.43 10.52 4.37
CA VAL A 235 -12.34 9.82 3.66
C VAL A 235 -12.85 9.17 2.37
N LEU A 236 -13.98 8.45 2.41
CA LEU A 236 -14.56 7.82 1.22
C LEU A 236 -14.94 8.85 0.16
N THR A 237 -15.54 9.99 0.56
CA THR A 237 -15.86 11.09 -0.36
C THR A 237 -14.60 11.66 -1.04
N HIS A 238 -13.47 11.75 -0.31
CA HIS A 238 -12.22 12.17 -0.92
C HIS A 238 -11.69 11.14 -1.92
N ILE A 239 -11.80 9.83 -1.63
CA ILE A 239 -11.44 8.77 -2.58
C ILE A 239 -12.30 8.83 -3.85
N GLU A 240 -13.62 9.07 -3.72
CA GLU A 240 -14.51 9.29 -4.87
C GLU A 240 -14.05 10.48 -5.73
N ARG A 241 -13.67 11.61 -5.09
CA ARG A 241 -13.15 12.78 -5.80
C ARG A 241 -11.82 12.51 -6.50
N LEU A 242 -10.91 11.72 -5.88
CA LEU A 242 -9.67 11.29 -6.50
C LEU A 242 -9.93 10.43 -7.74
N ARG A 243 -10.87 9.47 -7.64
CA ARG A 243 -11.33 8.66 -8.77
C ARG A 243 -11.89 9.54 -9.90
N ALA A 244 -12.77 10.48 -9.58
CA ALA A 244 -13.35 11.39 -10.58
C ALA A 244 -12.30 12.25 -11.31
N ARG A 245 -11.12 12.48 -10.69
CA ARG A 245 -9.97 13.16 -11.29
C ARG A 245 -9.04 12.22 -12.04
N GLY A 246 -9.39 10.94 -12.20
CA GLY A 246 -8.57 9.96 -12.90
C GLY A 246 -7.38 9.41 -12.11
N MET A 247 -7.35 9.59 -10.78
CA MET A 247 -6.31 9.00 -9.94
C MET A 247 -6.49 7.48 -9.87
N THR A 248 -5.39 6.76 -10.07
CA THR A 248 -5.37 5.30 -9.85
C THR A 248 -5.20 5.00 -8.37
N VAL A 249 -6.10 4.19 -7.82
CA VAL A 249 -6.09 3.85 -6.39
C VAL A 249 -6.20 2.34 -6.20
N LEU A 250 -5.32 1.79 -5.36
CA LEU A 250 -5.48 0.47 -4.76
C LEU A 250 -5.75 0.68 -3.26
N MET A 251 -6.86 0.21 -2.75
CA MET A 251 -7.13 0.24 -1.31
C MET A 251 -7.52 -1.12 -0.77
N THR A 252 -7.13 -1.40 0.47
CA THR A 252 -7.65 -2.54 1.22
C THR A 252 -8.79 -2.11 2.12
N THR A 253 -9.74 -2.98 2.33
CA THR A 253 -10.78 -2.83 3.35
C THR A 253 -11.32 -4.19 3.76
N HIS A 254 -11.96 -4.26 4.92
CA HIS A 254 -12.75 -5.41 5.35
C HIS A 254 -14.25 -5.10 5.37
N GLN A 255 -14.65 -3.89 4.95
CA GLN A 255 -16.03 -3.41 4.91
C GLN A 255 -16.54 -3.40 3.46
N PRO A 256 -17.49 -4.31 3.09
CA PRO A 256 -18.01 -4.41 1.74
C PRO A 256 -18.66 -3.12 1.25
N GLU A 257 -19.37 -2.40 2.11
CA GLU A 257 -20.04 -1.14 1.82
C GLU A 257 -19.07 -0.04 1.38
N HIS A 258 -17.89 0.03 2.00
CA HIS A 258 -16.86 0.98 1.58
C HIS A 258 -16.33 0.65 0.19
N ALA A 259 -16.09 -0.64 -0.09
CA ALA A 259 -15.65 -1.08 -1.41
C ALA A 259 -16.72 -0.81 -2.47
N LEU A 260 -17.99 -1.15 -2.21
CA LEU A 260 -19.11 -0.91 -3.13
C LEU A 260 -19.30 0.57 -3.46
N ARG A 261 -19.01 1.46 -2.49
CA ARG A 261 -19.14 2.90 -2.66
C ARG A 261 -18.09 3.51 -3.59
N VAL A 262 -16.82 3.14 -3.45
CA VAL A 262 -15.73 3.87 -4.11
C VAL A 262 -15.09 3.11 -5.27
N ALA A 263 -15.18 1.79 -5.30
CA ALA A 263 -14.45 0.98 -6.28
C ALA A 263 -15.04 1.07 -7.70
N SER A 264 -14.18 1.03 -8.70
CA SER A 264 -14.52 0.63 -10.06
C SER A 264 -14.38 -0.89 -10.24
N ARG A 265 -13.50 -1.51 -9.44
CA ARG A 265 -13.27 -2.96 -9.40
C ARG A 265 -13.08 -3.42 -7.97
N ILE A 266 -13.55 -4.62 -7.67
CA ILE A 266 -13.33 -5.29 -6.36
C ILE A 266 -12.56 -6.58 -6.61
N ALA A 267 -11.57 -6.85 -5.76
CA ALA A 267 -10.86 -8.12 -5.68
C ALA A 267 -11.15 -8.76 -4.32
N LEU A 268 -11.69 -9.96 -4.31
CA LEU A 268 -11.99 -10.73 -3.10
C LEU A 268 -10.80 -11.62 -2.74
N LEU A 269 -10.17 -11.36 -1.59
CA LEU A 269 -9.07 -12.16 -1.06
C LEU A 269 -9.57 -13.05 0.06
N GLY A 270 -9.64 -14.34 -0.19
CA GLY A 270 -10.08 -15.34 0.78
C GLY A 270 -9.05 -16.45 0.96
N ARG A 271 -8.67 -16.74 2.21
CA ARG A 271 -7.73 -17.83 2.58
C ARG A 271 -6.43 -17.83 1.75
N GLY A 272 -5.90 -16.65 1.48
CA GLY A 272 -4.65 -16.49 0.73
C GLY A 272 -4.77 -16.61 -0.79
N HIS A 273 -5.98 -16.71 -1.35
CA HIS A 273 -6.24 -16.78 -2.79
C HIS A 273 -7.16 -15.66 -3.25
N LEU A 274 -7.01 -15.28 -4.52
CA LEU A 274 -7.96 -14.40 -5.19
C LEU A 274 -9.20 -15.24 -5.55
N VAL A 275 -10.33 -14.96 -4.88
CA VAL A 275 -11.59 -15.68 -5.09
C VAL A 275 -12.33 -15.16 -6.33
N ALA A 276 -12.34 -13.83 -6.51
CA ALA A 276 -12.96 -13.16 -7.64
C ALA A 276 -12.33 -11.77 -7.82
N CYS A 277 -12.35 -11.24 -9.05
CA CYS A 277 -11.95 -9.86 -9.35
C CYS A 277 -12.77 -9.35 -10.55
N GLY A 278 -13.43 -8.20 -10.40
CA GLY A 278 -14.27 -7.63 -11.45
C GLY A 278 -15.08 -6.41 -11.00
N PRO A 279 -16.11 -6.02 -11.76
CA PRO A 279 -17.02 -4.94 -11.39
C PRO A 279 -17.66 -5.19 -10.01
N PRO A 280 -17.93 -4.13 -9.20
CA PRO A 280 -18.41 -4.28 -7.84
C PRO A 280 -19.66 -5.15 -7.70
N HIS A 281 -20.68 -4.92 -8.54
CA HIS A 281 -21.98 -5.62 -8.44
C HIS A 281 -21.93 -7.10 -8.86
N GLU A 282 -20.96 -7.48 -9.71
CA GLU A 282 -20.75 -8.86 -10.13
C GLU A 282 -19.87 -9.62 -9.15
N THR A 283 -18.95 -8.92 -8.47
CA THR A 283 -17.93 -9.52 -7.63
C THR A 283 -18.34 -9.59 -6.17
N ALA A 284 -18.88 -8.50 -5.60
CA ALA A 284 -19.30 -8.43 -4.20
C ALA A 284 -20.78 -8.81 -4.02
N THR A 285 -21.17 -9.97 -4.57
CA THR A 285 -22.53 -10.50 -4.40
C THR A 285 -22.77 -11.02 -2.98
N PRO A 286 -24.03 -11.07 -2.49
CA PRO A 286 -24.34 -11.64 -1.17
C PRO A 286 -23.72 -13.03 -0.97
N ARG A 287 -23.81 -13.90 -1.97
CA ARG A 287 -23.24 -15.24 -1.95
C ARG A 287 -21.72 -15.25 -1.82
N ALA A 288 -21.04 -14.41 -2.60
CA ALA A 288 -19.57 -14.32 -2.58
C ALA A 288 -19.07 -13.78 -1.23
N LEU A 289 -19.73 -12.75 -0.70
CA LEU A 289 -19.41 -12.16 0.60
C LEU A 289 -19.72 -13.12 1.75
N ALA A 290 -20.85 -13.83 1.71
CA ALA A 290 -21.20 -14.86 2.69
C ALA A 290 -20.10 -15.93 2.78
N SER A 291 -19.64 -16.43 1.62
CA SER A 291 -18.51 -17.37 1.54
C SER A 291 -17.20 -16.79 2.06
N LEU A 292 -16.92 -15.51 1.76
CA LEU A 292 -15.70 -14.82 2.17
C LEU A 292 -15.60 -14.62 3.68
N TYR A 293 -16.72 -14.26 4.31
CA TYR A 293 -16.80 -13.94 5.75
C TYR A 293 -17.29 -15.09 6.62
N GLY A 294 -17.77 -16.19 6.04
CA GLY A 294 -18.27 -17.35 6.76
C GLY A 294 -19.59 -17.10 7.48
N VAL A 295 -20.48 -16.30 6.89
CA VAL A 295 -21.81 -15.95 7.40
C VAL A 295 -22.89 -16.44 6.45
N ALA A 296 -24.18 -16.38 6.86
CA ALA A 296 -25.27 -16.80 5.99
C ALA A 296 -25.56 -15.78 4.89
N GLU A 297 -25.91 -16.24 3.68
CA GLU A 297 -26.17 -15.39 2.51
C GLU A 297 -27.32 -14.39 2.76
N HIS A 298 -28.39 -14.82 3.45
CA HIS A 298 -29.53 -13.97 3.75
C HIS A 298 -29.19 -12.82 4.71
N GLU A 299 -28.24 -13.03 5.65
CA GLU A 299 -27.75 -11.98 6.54
C GLU A 299 -27.00 -10.90 5.77
N VAL A 300 -26.11 -11.33 4.85
CA VAL A 300 -25.39 -10.39 3.97
C VAL A 300 -26.36 -9.65 3.07
N ALA A 301 -27.35 -10.34 2.48
CA ALA A 301 -28.35 -9.73 1.60
C ALA A 301 -29.16 -8.66 2.35
N ALA A 302 -29.56 -8.92 3.58
CA ALA A 302 -30.27 -7.95 4.42
C ALA A 302 -29.42 -6.71 4.73
N CYS A 303 -28.13 -6.90 5.06
CA CYS A 303 -27.20 -5.79 5.27
C CYS A 303 -27.05 -4.93 4.01
N LEU A 304 -26.80 -5.55 2.85
CA LEU A 304 -26.60 -4.83 1.59
C LEU A 304 -27.86 -4.13 1.09
N ALA A 305 -29.05 -4.69 1.29
CA ALA A 305 -30.33 -4.07 0.94
C ALA A 305 -30.55 -2.74 1.65
N GLY A 306 -30.16 -2.62 2.91
CA GLY A 306 -30.16 -1.37 3.65
C GLY A 306 -29.29 -0.26 3.01
N TYR A 307 -28.17 -0.64 2.42
CA TYR A 307 -27.27 0.28 1.70
C TYR A 307 -27.81 0.67 0.33
N ALA A 308 -28.42 -0.24 -0.43
CA ALA A 308 -29.00 0.03 -1.75
C ALA A 308 -30.22 0.97 -1.68
N ALA A 309 -31.03 0.84 -0.65
CA ALA A 309 -32.23 1.69 -0.43
C ALA A 309 -31.86 3.15 -0.10
N GLY A 310 -30.65 3.41 0.45
CA GLY A 310 -30.13 4.76 0.72
C GLY A 310 -29.33 5.37 -0.45
N GLY A 311 -29.04 4.61 -1.52
CA GLY A 311 -28.06 4.96 -2.57
C GLY A 311 -28.59 5.64 -3.82
N THR A 312 -29.88 5.96 -3.94
CA THR A 312 -30.39 6.76 -5.05
C THR A 312 -30.29 8.27 -4.75
N HIS A 313 -29.10 8.76 -4.49
CA HIS A 313 -28.82 10.18 -4.66
C HIS A 313 -28.44 10.45 -6.11
N ALA A 314 -29.47 10.61 -6.95
CA ALA A 314 -29.37 11.43 -8.15
C ALA A 314 -28.83 12.80 -7.70
N HIS A 315 -27.68 13.21 -8.25
CA HIS A 315 -27.18 14.56 -8.09
C HIS A 315 -28.27 15.53 -8.53
N PRO A 316 -28.75 16.45 -7.68
CA PRO A 316 -29.53 17.55 -8.19
C PRO A 316 -28.59 18.41 -9.03
N VAL A 317 -28.87 18.46 -10.32
CA VAL A 317 -28.31 19.48 -11.21
C VAL A 317 -28.80 20.82 -10.66
N VAL A 318 -27.91 21.57 -10.04
CA VAL A 318 -28.16 22.97 -9.69
C VAL A 318 -28.26 23.72 -11.00
N ARG A 319 -29.49 23.90 -11.49
CA ARG A 319 -29.79 24.90 -12.53
C ARG A 319 -29.63 26.24 -11.85
N GLY A 320 -28.62 27.00 -12.29
CA GLY A 320 -28.53 28.43 -11.93
C GLY A 320 -29.79 29.13 -12.36
N HIS A 321 -30.38 29.85 -11.45
CA HIS A 321 -31.36 30.90 -11.74
C HIS A 321 -30.60 32.20 -12.02
N GLU A 322 -30.91 32.77 -13.18
CA GLU A 322 -30.60 34.16 -13.58
C GLU A 322 -31.08 35.19 -12.56
#